data_e27beeca4a2927def15e0be1def06f97
#
_entry.id   e27beeca4a2927def15e0be1def06f97
#
_cell.length_a   1.000
_cell.length_b   1.000
_cell.length_c   1.000
_cell.angle_alpha   90.00
_cell.angle_beta   90.00
_cell.angle_gamma   90.00
#
_symmetry.space_group_name_H-M   'P 1'
#
loop_
_entity.id
_entity.type
_entity.pdbx_description
1 polymer ?
#
loop_
_entity_poly.entity_id
_entity_poly.type
_entity_poly.pdbx_seq_one_letter_code
_entity_poly.pdbx_strand_id
1 'polypeptide(L)'
;MEIGLIGLGKMGYNLALNFKRNGHQVLAFDINKAATEKMASEGVPTVNSIAELVGRLSGRRVIWLMVPAGNVVDVILSTLKNHLHEDDIVIDGGNSFYKDTIARARDLERQQVALLDCGTSGGPSGALHGVCTMIGGRKDVFDFCEPLFKSISVPEGYLYCGKSGSGHFVKMVHNGIEYGMMQA
;
A
#
# COMPACT_ATOMS: atom_id res chain seq x y z
N MET A 1 -1.34 2.22 -14.28
CA MET A 1 -2.29 1.32 -13.60
C MET A 1 -3.34 2.15 -12.90
N GLU A 2 -4.50 1.56 -12.60
CA GLU A 2 -5.53 2.15 -11.75
C GLU A 2 -5.33 1.64 -10.32
N ILE A 3 -5.35 2.56 -9.33
CA ILE A 3 -4.99 2.26 -7.93
C ILE A 3 -5.99 2.91 -7.00
N GLY A 4 -6.60 2.11 -6.13
CA GLY A 4 -7.33 2.61 -4.98
C GLY A 4 -6.38 2.82 -3.80
N LEU A 5 -6.25 4.04 -3.31
CA LEU A 5 -5.40 4.35 -2.16
C LEU A 5 -6.26 4.65 -0.93
N ILE A 6 -6.04 3.91 0.14
CA ILE A 6 -6.72 4.09 1.44
C ILE A 6 -5.72 4.61 2.46
N GLY A 7 -5.99 5.79 3.01
CA GLY A 7 -5.14 6.49 3.97
C GLY A 7 -4.34 7.61 3.33
N LEU A 8 -4.67 8.86 3.70
CA LEU A 8 -4.04 10.10 3.21
C LEU A 8 -3.28 10.83 4.31
N GLY A 9 -2.68 10.08 5.24
CA GLY A 9 -1.70 10.61 6.17
C GLY A 9 -0.45 11.13 5.44
N LYS A 10 0.58 11.57 6.19
CA LYS A 10 1.80 12.15 5.61
C LYS A 10 2.44 11.31 4.49
N MET A 11 2.45 9.99 4.66
CA MET A 11 3.00 9.08 3.64
C MET A 11 2.04 8.88 2.48
N GLY A 12 0.77 8.52 2.76
CA GLY A 12 -0.22 8.21 1.72
C GLY A 12 -0.53 9.40 0.82
N TYR A 13 -0.63 10.61 1.39
CA TYR A 13 -0.79 11.83 0.61
C TYR A 13 0.33 12.03 -0.43
N ASN A 14 1.58 11.93 0.01
CA ASN A 14 2.73 12.11 -0.88
C ASN A 14 2.86 10.96 -1.89
N LEU A 15 2.53 9.74 -1.47
CA LEU A 15 2.53 8.58 -2.36
C LEU A 15 1.46 8.69 -3.45
N ALA A 16 0.26 9.22 -3.13
CA ALA A 16 -0.77 9.50 -4.13
C ALA A 16 -0.28 10.45 -5.22
N LEU A 17 0.44 11.51 -4.82
CA LEU A 17 1.05 12.46 -5.75
C LEU A 17 2.17 11.83 -6.59
N ASN A 18 2.96 10.93 -5.99
CA ASN A 18 3.99 10.18 -6.69
C ASN A 18 3.37 9.24 -7.73
N PHE A 19 2.36 8.45 -7.38
CA PHE A 19 1.60 7.62 -8.32
C PHE A 19 1.07 8.46 -9.50
N LYS A 20 0.37 9.56 -9.20
CA LYS A 20 -0.18 10.46 -10.23
C LYS A 20 0.91 10.99 -11.17
N ARG A 21 2.04 11.41 -10.63
CA ARG A 21 3.18 11.96 -11.38
C ARG A 21 3.80 10.94 -12.33
N ASN A 22 3.75 9.65 -11.95
CA ASN A 22 4.23 8.53 -12.76
C ASN A 22 3.15 7.93 -13.67
N GLY A 23 2.06 8.66 -13.92
CA GLY A 23 1.03 8.30 -14.91
C GLY A 23 0.04 7.22 -14.44
N HIS A 24 -0.06 6.97 -13.12
CA HIS A 24 -1.11 6.10 -12.58
C HIS A 24 -2.40 6.87 -12.33
N GLN A 25 -3.52 6.21 -12.52
CA GLN A 25 -4.84 6.73 -12.14
C GLN A 25 -5.08 6.37 -10.67
N VAL A 26 -5.15 7.38 -9.82
CA VAL A 26 -5.34 7.19 -8.38
C VAL A 26 -6.75 7.61 -8.00
N LEU A 27 -7.44 6.73 -7.27
CA LEU A 27 -8.68 7.02 -6.57
C LEU A 27 -8.41 6.89 -5.08
N ALA A 28 -8.61 7.98 -4.32
CA ALA A 28 -8.17 8.02 -2.93
C ALA A 28 -9.32 8.10 -1.93
N PHE A 29 -9.14 7.49 -0.76
CA PHE A 29 -10.06 7.53 0.37
C PHE A 29 -9.32 7.76 1.68
N ASP A 30 -9.90 8.58 2.53
CA ASP A 30 -9.54 8.72 3.95
C ASP A 30 -10.81 9.02 4.76
N ILE A 31 -10.82 8.63 6.03
CA ILE A 31 -11.91 8.98 6.96
C ILE A 31 -11.92 10.48 7.31
N ASN A 32 -10.78 11.15 7.15
CA ASN A 32 -10.60 12.57 7.36
C ASN A 32 -10.99 13.36 6.11
N LYS A 33 -12.15 14.03 6.15
CA LYS A 33 -12.64 14.83 5.03
C LYS A 33 -11.67 15.93 4.58
N ALA A 34 -10.99 16.59 5.52
CA ALA A 34 -10.00 17.61 5.17
C ALA A 34 -8.84 17.04 4.35
N ALA A 35 -8.44 15.79 4.61
CA ALA A 35 -7.41 15.12 3.82
C ALA A 35 -7.89 14.78 2.40
N THR A 36 -9.15 14.32 2.24
CA THR A 36 -9.73 14.03 0.93
C THR A 36 -9.97 15.31 0.13
N GLU A 37 -10.46 16.38 0.73
CA GLU A 37 -10.63 17.68 0.07
C GLU A 37 -9.28 18.25 -0.41
N LYS A 38 -8.27 18.19 0.45
CA LYS A 38 -6.90 18.60 0.07
C LYS A 38 -6.36 17.75 -1.08
N MET A 39 -6.57 16.43 -1.06
CA MET A 39 -6.12 15.57 -2.15
C MET A 39 -6.87 15.86 -3.45
N ALA A 40 -8.17 16.13 -3.38
CA ALA A 40 -8.97 16.54 -4.54
C ALA A 40 -8.46 17.86 -5.16
N SER A 41 -8.01 18.82 -4.35
CA SER A 41 -7.43 20.08 -4.85
C SER A 41 -6.10 19.87 -5.60
N GLU A 42 -5.39 18.77 -5.33
CA GLU A 42 -4.21 18.35 -6.11
C GLU A 42 -4.59 17.62 -7.42
N GLY A 43 -5.89 17.50 -7.71
CA GLY A 43 -6.40 16.83 -8.89
C GLY A 43 -6.27 15.29 -8.84
N VAL A 44 -6.32 14.71 -7.66
CA VAL A 44 -6.50 13.27 -7.43
C VAL A 44 -7.95 13.04 -7.02
N PRO A 45 -8.75 12.28 -7.80
CA PRO A 45 -10.12 11.95 -7.43
C PRO A 45 -10.22 11.27 -6.07
N THR A 46 -11.22 11.66 -5.29
CA THR A 46 -11.49 11.08 -3.96
C THR A 46 -12.92 10.55 -3.87
N VAL A 47 -13.14 9.65 -2.94
CA VAL A 47 -14.45 9.03 -2.66
C VAL A 47 -14.78 9.11 -1.18
N ASN A 48 -16.07 8.80 -0.84
CA ASN A 48 -16.58 8.94 0.51
C ASN A 48 -16.62 7.61 1.29
N SER A 49 -16.33 6.49 0.64
CA SER A 49 -16.33 5.18 1.28
C SER A 49 -15.41 4.17 0.57
N ILE A 50 -15.03 3.12 1.30
CA ILE A 50 -14.29 1.98 0.74
C ILE A 50 -15.12 1.26 -0.32
N ALA A 51 -16.43 1.12 -0.11
CA ALA A 51 -17.34 0.52 -1.09
C ALA A 51 -17.35 1.29 -2.42
N GLU A 52 -17.43 2.61 -2.34
CA GLU A 52 -17.35 3.48 -3.52
C GLU A 52 -15.98 3.38 -4.21
N LEU A 53 -14.88 3.34 -3.42
CA LEU A 53 -13.53 3.19 -3.96
C LEU A 53 -13.43 1.90 -4.78
N VAL A 54 -13.79 0.76 -4.18
CA VAL A 54 -13.68 -0.54 -4.86
C VAL A 54 -14.62 -0.63 -6.06
N GLY A 55 -15.86 -0.10 -5.93
CA GLY A 55 -16.86 -0.12 -7.01
C GLY A 55 -16.50 0.75 -8.23
N ARG A 56 -15.60 1.72 -8.07
CA ARG A 56 -15.16 2.60 -9.17
C ARG A 56 -13.89 2.10 -9.86
N LEU A 57 -13.16 1.16 -9.26
CA LEU A 57 -12.00 0.54 -9.88
C LEU A 57 -12.43 -0.53 -10.89
N SER A 58 -11.69 -0.67 -11.97
CA SER A 58 -11.98 -1.60 -13.06
C SER A 58 -10.94 -2.72 -13.19
N GLY A 59 -11.29 -3.81 -13.87
CA GLY A 59 -10.39 -4.93 -14.15
C GLY A 59 -9.88 -5.62 -12.88
N ARG A 60 -8.62 -6.01 -12.88
CA ARG A 60 -7.91 -6.53 -11.71
C ARG A 60 -7.55 -5.37 -10.79
N ARG A 61 -8.30 -5.18 -9.71
CA ARG A 61 -8.19 -4.03 -8.83
C ARG A 61 -6.97 -4.12 -7.93
N VAL A 62 -6.25 -3.00 -7.80
CA VAL A 62 -5.11 -2.85 -6.89
C VAL A 62 -5.46 -1.83 -5.83
N ILE A 63 -5.56 -2.26 -4.58
CA ILE A 63 -5.88 -1.41 -3.44
C ILE A 63 -4.64 -1.29 -2.53
N TRP A 64 -4.13 -0.08 -2.40
CA TRP A 64 -2.98 0.23 -1.56
C TRP A 64 -3.44 0.80 -0.22
N LEU A 65 -3.03 0.19 0.89
CA LEU A 65 -3.28 0.68 2.24
C LEU A 65 -2.06 1.46 2.74
N MET A 66 -2.28 2.67 3.21
CA MET A 66 -1.27 3.50 3.87
C MET A 66 -1.82 4.04 5.19
N VAL A 67 -2.09 3.13 6.11
CA VAL A 67 -2.76 3.37 7.38
C VAL A 67 -1.93 2.89 8.56
N PRO A 68 -2.24 3.32 9.80
CA PRO A 68 -1.57 2.80 11.00
C PRO A 68 -1.69 1.28 11.10
N ALA A 69 -0.61 0.64 11.53
CA ALA A 69 -0.56 -0.82 11.74
C ALA A 69 -1.53 -1.28 12.84
N GLY A 70 -1.81 -2.57 12.87
CA GLY A 70 -2.64 -3.21 13.88
C GLY A 70 -4.13 -3.23 13.49
N ASN A 71 -5.03 -3.03 14.44
CA ASN A 71 -6.47 -3.21 14.27
C ASN A 71 -7.09 -2.37 13.15
N VAL A 72 -6.50 -1.22 12.81
CA VAL A 72 -6.98 -0.36 11.69
C VAL A 72 -6.92 -1.14 10.37
N VAL A 73 -5.83 -1.86 10.13
CA VAL A 73 -5.67 -2.71 8.94
C VAL A 73 -6.73 -3.81 8.93
N ASP A 74 -6.99 -4.45 10.08
CA ASP A 74 -7.97 -5.53 10.18
C ASP A 74 -9.39 -5.07 9.89
N VAL A 75 -9.77 -3.90 10.41
CA VAL A 75 -11.09 -3.27 10.13
C VAL A 75 -11.23 -2.95 8.63
N ILE A 76 -10.21 -2.39 8.01
CA ILE A 76 -10.24 -2.07 6.58
C ILE A 76 -10.32 -3.35 5.74
N LEU A 77 -9.52 -4.36 6.04
CA LEU A 77 -9.56 -5.64 5.34
C LEU A 77 -10.92 -6.34 5.50
N SER A 78 -11.51 -6.29 6.69
CA SER A 78 -12.87 -6.82 6.93
C SER A 78 -13.92 -6.11 6.06
N THR A 79 -13.81 -4.79 5.92
CA THR A 79 -14.71 -4.01 5.05
C THR A 79 -14.48 -4.35 3.58
N LEU A 80 -13.21 -4.40 3.15
CA LEU A 80 -12.82 -4.71 1.77
C LEU A 80 -13.33 -6.08 1.32
N LYS A 81 -13.29 -7.10 2.18
CA LYS A 81 -13.74 -8.47 1.88
C LYS A 81 -15.17 -8.56 1.36
N ASN A 82 -16.04 -7.61 1.72
CA ASN A 82 -17.41 -7.57 1.24
C ASN A 82 -17.54 -7.03 -0.20
N HIS A 83 -16.46 -6.49 -0.76
CA HIS A 83 -16.46 -5.80 -2.05
C HIS A 83 -15.39 -6.31 -3.02
N LEU A 84 -14.38 -7.03 -2.51
CA LEU A 84 -13.32 -7.62 -3.33
C LEU A 84 -13.82 -8.86 -4.06
N HIS A 85 -13.26 -9.10 -5.23
CA HIS A 85 -13.49 -10.29 -6.02
C HIS A 85 -12.20 -11.09 -6.17
N GLU A 86 -12.32 -12.30 -6.69
CA GLU A 86 -11.20 -13.13 -7.12
C GLU A 86 -10.19 -12.33 -7.96
N ASP A 87 -8.91 -12.60 -7.76
CA ASP A 87 -7.76 -11.95 -8.41
C ASP A 87 -7.49 -10.50 -8.02
N ASP A 88 -8.31 -9.85 -7.20
CA ASP A 88 -7.98 -8.53 -6.66
C ASP A 88 -6.72 -8.57 -5.80
N ILE A 89 -6.04 -7.44 -5.73
CA ILE A 89 -4.77 -7.30 -5.02
C ILE A 89 -4.90 -6.21 -3.95
N VAL A 90 -4.55 -6.56 -2.72
CA VAL A 90 -4.35 -5.59 -1.65
C VAL A 90 -2.85 -5.45 -1.38
N ILE A 91 -2.35 -4.23 -1.27
CA ILE A 91 -0.97 -3.93 -0.90
C ILE A 91 -0.99 -3.22 0.46
N ASP A 92 -0.47 -3.87 1.50
CA ASP A 92 -0.27 -3.23 2.80
C ASP A 92 1.07 -2.49 2.80
N GLY A 93 1.03 -1.18 2.58
CA GLY A 93 2.19 -0.29 2.53
C GLY A 93 2.54 0.34 3.90
N GLY A 94 1.83 -0.03 4.96
CA GLY A 94 2.08 0.44 6.32
C GLY A 94 3.27 -0.27 7.01
N ASN A 95 3.50 0.07 8.28
CA ASN A 95 4.50 -0.61 9.11
C ASN A 95 3.87 -1.76 9.91
N SER A 96 3.15 -2.66 9.24
CA SER A 96 2.49 -3.78 9.88
C SER A 96 3.49 -4.80 10.42
N PHE A 97 3.11 -5.48 11.51
CA PHE A 97 3.90 -6.57 12.04
C PHE A 97 3.81 -7.78 11.10
N TYR A 98 4.96 -8.30 10.69
CA TYR A 98 5.03 -9.34 9.65
C TYR A 98 4.22 -10.61 9.95
N LYS A 99 4.04 -10.99 11.24
CA LYS A 99 3.22 -12.15 11.63
C LYS A 99 1.73 -11.89 11.39
N ASP A 100 1.26 -10.68 11.65
CA ASP A 100 -0.13 -10.29 11.35
C ASP A 100 -0.35 -10.28 9.84
N THR A 101 0.62 -9.79 9.08
CA THR A 101 0.59 -9.82 7.62
C THR A 101 0.42 -11.25 7.08
N ILE A 102 1.17 -12.22 7.61
CA ILE A 102 1.06 -13.63 7.20
C ILE A 102 -0.36 -14.17 7.50
N ALA A 103 -0.93 -13.82 8.64
CA ALA A 103 -2.28 -14.23 9.00
C ALA A 103 -3.33 -13.62 8.07
N ARG A 104 -3.22 -12.31 7.79
CA ARG A 104 -4.10 -11.56 6.88
C ARG A 104 -4.03 -12.09 5.44
N ALA A 105 -2.82 -12.40 4.96
CA ALA A 105 -2.63 -12.98 3.63
C ALA A 105 -3.35 -14.33 3.48
N ARG A 106 -3.22 -15.22 4.47
CA ARG A 106 -3.92 -16.51 4.48
C ARG A 106 -5.44 -16.37 4.52
N ASP A 107 -5.94 -15.34 5.19
CA ASP A 107 -7.37 -15.10 5.31
C ASP A 107 -7.96 -14.54 4.00
N LEU A 108 -7.26 -13.63 3.32
CA LEU A 108 -7.65 -13.12 1.99
C LEU A 108 -7.53 -14.18 0.90
N GLU A 109 -6.55 -15.07 0.99
CA GLU A 109 -6.35 -16.16 0.03
C GLU A 109 -7.55 -17.13 -0.04
N ARG A 110 -8.33 -17.26 1.05
CA ARG A 110 -9.58 -18.04 1.06
C ARG A 110 -10.65 -17.48 0.11
N GLN A 111 -10.55 -16.19 -0.21
CA GLN A 111 -11.40 -15.49 -1.18
C GLN A 111 -10.67 -15.27 -2.53
N GLN A 112 -9.54 -15.96 -2.73
CA GLN A 112 -8.71 -15.81 -3.93
C GLN A 112 -8.22 -14.35 -4.15
N VAL A 113 -8.15 -13.56 -3.08
CA VAL A 113 -7.60 -12.21 -3.07
C VAL A 113 -6.14 -12.27 -2.62
N ALA A 114 -5.26 -11.59 -3.33
CA ALA A 114 -3.85 -11.56 -3.01
C ALA A 114 -3.51 -10.40 -2.05
N LEU A 115 -2.63 -10.67 -1.07
CA LEU A 115 -2.00 -9.63 -0.25
C LEU A 115 -0.50 -9.56 -0.57
N LEU A 116 -0.04 -8.37 -0.96
CA LEU A 116 1.39 -8.03 -0.92
C LEU A 116 1.66 -7.15 0.29
N ASP A 117 2.71 -7.44 1.02
CA ASP A 117 3.25 -6.54 2.05
C ASP A 117 4.37 -5.69 1.46
N CYS A 118 4.35 -4.42 1.75
CA CYS A 118 5.28 -3.45 1.19
C CYS A 118 5.84 -2.55 2.28
N GLY A 119 6.99 -2.92 2.81
CA GLY A 119 7.75 -2.04 3.68
C GLY A 119 8.19 -0.80 2.90
N THR A 120 7.66 0.36 3.26
CA THR A 120 7.94 1.63 2.57
C THR A 120 8.91 2.47 3.39
N SER A 121 10.04 2.86 2.79
CA SER A 121 11.09 3.68 3.39
C SER A 121 11.31 4.97 2.60
N GLY A 122 11.85 6.02 3.29
CA GLY A 122 12.15 7.32 2.68
C GLY A 122 11.39 8.50 3.32
N GLY A 123 10.49 8.24 4.26
CA GLY A 123 9.68 9.27 4.91
C GLY A 123 8.79 10.05 3.93
N PRO A 124 8.17 11.16 4.34
CA PRO A 124 7.29 11.95 3.47
C PRO A 124 7.97 12.46 2.20
N SER A 125 9.25 12.82 2.28
CA SER A 125 10.02 13.27 1.10
C SER A 125 10.24 12.13 0.11
N GLY A 126 10.63 10.94 0.60
CA GLY A 126 10.77 9.75 -0.25
C GLY A 126 9.43 9.33 -0.86
N ALA A 127 8.35 9.39 -0.10
CA ALA A 127 7.01 9.09 -0.63
C ALA A 127 6.64 9.98 -1.82
N LEU A 128 7.10 11.24 -1.82
CA LEU A 128 6.86 12.18 -2.91
C LEU A 128 7.84 12.03 -4.08
N HIS A 129 9.12 11.78 -3.82
CA HIS A 129 10.19 11.90 -4.82
C HIS A 129 10.79 10.56 -5.25
N GLY A 130 10.51 9.51 -4.53
CA GLY A 130 10.99 8.15 -4.77
C GLY A 130 11.24 7.41 -3.46
N VAL A 131 10.49 6.32 -3.25
CA VAL A 131 10.60 5.46 -2.07
C VAL A 131 11.66 4.37 -2.26
N CYS A 132 12.01 3.72 -1.15
CA CYS A 132 12.61 2.40 -1.17
C CYS A 132 11.57 1.40 -0.64
N THR A 133 11.27 0.35 -1.41
CA THR A 133 10.21 -0.62 -1.09
C THR A 133 10.73 -2.04 -0.98
N MET A 134 10.31 -2.74 0.07
CA MET A 134 10.62 -4.16 0.34
C MET A 134 9.31 -4.93 0.26
N ILE A 135 9.18 -5.79 -0.76
CA ILE A 135 7.89 -6.40 -1.10
C ILE A 135 7.90 -7.90 -0.79
N GLY A 136 6.90 -8.36 -0.05
CA GLY A 136 6.62 -9.77 0.20
C GLY A 136 5.26 -10.18 -0.35
N GLY A 137 5.13 -11.47 -0.67
CA GLY A 137 3.88 -12.05 -1.15
C GLY A 137 4.06 -13.06 -2.27
N ARG A 138 3.01 -13.39 -2.99
CA ARG A 138 3.08 -14.28 -4.15
C ARG A 138 3.90 -13.64 -5.27
N LYS A 139 4.81 -14.41 -5.87
CA LYS A 139 5.73 -13.91 -6.90
C LYS A 139 5.01 -13.45 -8.17
N ASP A 140 4.00 -14.22 -8.62
CA ASP A 140 3.20 -13.87 -9.78
C ASP A 140 2.41 -12.56 -9.61
N VAL A 141 1.94 -12.28 -8.39
CA VAL A 141 1.26 -11.04 -8.04
C VAL A 141 2.26 -9.87 -7.96
N PHE A 142 3.47 -10.12 -7.39
CA PHE A 142 4.54 -9.13 -7.43
C PHE A 142 4.90 -8.78 -8.88
N ASP A 143 5.08 -9.78 -9.77
CA ASP A 143 5.45 -9.55 -11.17
C ASP A 143 4.41 -8.70 -11.91
N PHE A 144 3.12 -8.90 -11.61
CA PHE A 144 2.04 -8.06 -12.13
C PHE A 144 2.14 -6.60 -11.63
N CYS A 145 2.50 -6.42 -10.36
CA CYS A 145 2.63 -5.09 -9.72
C CYS A 145 4.03 -4.46 -9.86
N GLU A 146 5.03 -5.18 -10.37
CA GLU A 146 6.40 -4.69 -10.46
C GLU A 146 6.54 -3.34 -11.17
N PRO A 147 5.83 -3.07 -12.30
CA PRO A 147 5.87 -1.76 -12.95
C PRO A 147 5.44 -0.61 -12.02
N LEU A 148 4.49 -0.88 -11.10
CA LEU A 148 4.04 0.07 -10.10
C LEU A 148 5.16 0.37 -9.09
N PHE A 149 5.77 -0.66 -8.49
CA PHE A 149 6.86 -0.48 -7.53
C PHE A 149 8.05 0.24 -8.15
N LYS A 150 8.41 -0.15 -9.38
CA LYS A 150 9.50 0.48 -10.13
C LYS A 150 9.25 1.97 -10.37
N SER A 151 8.02 2.36 -10.70
CA SER A 151 7.68 3.74 -11.06
C SER A 151 7.76 4.71 -9.89
N ILE A 152 7.48 4.25 -8.67
CA ILE A 152 7.45 5.09 -7.46
C ILE A 152 8.74 5.06 -6.65
N SER A 153 9.64 4.14 -6.95
CA SER A 153 10.90 3.98 -6.22
C SER A 153 12.04 4.78 -6.85
N VAL A 154 13.06 5.09 -6.05
CA VAL A 154 14.34 5.55 -6.59
C VAL A 154 14.97 4.45 -7.45
N PRO A 155 15.92 4.77 -8.35
CA PRO A 155 16.66 3.74 -9.09
C PRO A 155 17.18 2.66 -8.14
N GLU A 156 16.94 1.37 -8.47
CA GLU A 156 17.31 0.21 -7.65
C GLU A 156 16.60 0.18 -6.26
N GLY A 157 15.57 1.01 -6.05
CA GLY A 157 14.92 1.20 -4.75
C GLY A 157 13.76 0.24 -4.45
N TYR A 158 13.56 -0.83 -5.19
CA TYR A 158 12.55 -1.84 -4.86
C TYR A 158 13.13 -3.24 -4.91
N LEU A 159 12.64 -4.11 -4.03
CA LEU A 159 13.12 -5.49 -3.93
C LEU A 159 11.98 -6.46 -3.58
N TYR A 160 11.87 -7.54 -4.35
CA TYR A 160 11.08 -8.69 -3.94
C TYR A 160 11.83 -9.49 -2.87
N CYS A 161 11.29 -9.51 -1.65
CA CYS A 161 11.92 -10.11 -0.48
C CYS A 161 11.51 -11.57 -0.24
N GLY A 162 10.49 -12.06 -0.95
CA GLY A 162 10.02 -13.44 -0.82
C GLY A 162 8.53 -13.56 -0.44
N LYS A 163 8.19 -14.58 0.34
CA LYS A 163 6.81 -14.91 0.75
C LYS A 163 6.16 -13.78 1.56
N SER A 164 4.82 -13.88 1.73
CA SER A 164 4.05 -12.95 2.58
C SER A 164 4.69 -12.72 3.94
N GLY A 165 4.80 -11.48 4.33
CA GLY A 165 5.46 -11.00 5.54
C GLY A 165 6.95 -10.70 5.38
N SER A 166 7.61 -11.12 4.28
CA SER A 166 9.05 -10.90 4.08
C SER A 166 9.38 -9.41 3.90
N GLY A 167 8.54 -8.65 3.22
CA GLY A 167 8.73 -7.21 3.03
C GLY A 167 8.66 -6.46 4.36
N HIS A 168 7.62 -6.70 5.15
CA HIS A 168 7.48 -6.10 6.48
C HIS A 168 8.56 -6.58 7.46
N PHE A 169 8.99 -7.85 7.35
CA PHE A 169 10.10 -8.35 8.16
C PHE A 169 11.41 -7.60 7.84
N VAL A 170 11.76 -7.48 6.56
CA VAL A 170 12.96 -6.75 6.11
C VAL A 170 12.88 -5.27 6.54
N LYS A 171 11.70 -4.62 6.38
CA LYS A 171 11.50 -3.24 6.84
C LYS A 171 11.66 -3.11 8.37
N MET A 172 11.16 -4.06 9.14
CA MET A 172 11.31 -4.08 10.59
C MET A 172 12.79 -4.17 11.01
N VAL A 173 13.56 -5.06 10.36
CA VAL A 173 15.00 -5.20 10.60
C VAL A 173 15.75 -3.92 10.22
N HIS A 174 15.45 -3.36 9.04
CA HIS A 174 16.00 -2.10 8.58
C HIS A 174 15.76 -0.97 9.62
N ASN A 175 14.52 -0.81 10.08
CA ASN A 175 14.21 0.20 11.09
C ASN A 175 14.94 -0.06 12.42
N GLY A 176 15.06 -1.31 12.84
CA GLY A 176 15.80 -1.68 14.04
C GLY A 176 17.27 -1.24 13.99
N ILE A 177 17.91 -1.43 12.85
CA ILE A 177 19.30 -1.00 12.62
C ILE A 177 19.38 0.54 12.56
N GLU A 178 18.51 1.17 11.75
CA GLU A 178 18.47 2.63 11.57
C GLU A 178 18.30 3.36 12.90
N TYR A 179 17.27 2.98 13.67
CA TYR A 179 17.03 3.61 14.98
C TYR A 179 18.10 3.27 16.02
N GLY A 180 18.69 2.07 15.94
CA GLY A 180 19.84 1.70 16.78
C GLY A 180 21.06 2.60 16.53
N MET A 181 21.37 2.85 15.25
CA MET A 181 22.46 3.77 14.88
C MET A 181 22.17 5.22 15.25
N MET A 182 20.91 5.66 15.11
CA MET A 182 20.52 7.03 15.49
C MET A 182 20.58 7.27 17.01
N GLN A 183 20.48 6.21 17.81
CA GLN A 183 20.51 6.29 19.27
C GLN A 183 21.94 6.19 19.83
N ALA A 184 22.91 5.64 19.10
CA ALA A 184 24.31 5.53 19.48
C ALA A 184 25.09 6.82 19.22
#